data_ad6fb01688483c57b0df0502ef153fdf
#
_entry.id   ad6fb01688483c57b0df0502ef153fdf
#
_cell.length_a   1.000
_cell.length_b   1.000
_cell.length_c   1.000
_cell.angle_alpha   90.00
_cell.angle_beta   90.00
_cell.angle_gamma   90.00
#
_symmetry.space_group_name_H-M   'P 1'
#
loop_
_entity.id
_entity.type
_entity.pdbx_description
1 polymer ?
#
loop_
_entity_poly.entity_id
_entity_poly.type
_entity_poly.pdbx_seq_one_letter_code
_entity_poly.pdbx_strand_id
1 'polypeptide(L)'
;IYWIIVWKKYFWPNFIIIIIGLSHINTIIGNQKNKSYTKDFSEIVKNKNHTFDQKIKVMTFNVRFFNQYENIESTTIEDEIIDFIKKEKPNILSIQEFKKSDKTEEIYKFYNKSEVFDGRLQIISKYDQLNSGFVHNINSCIYSDIILNDTIRIYNIHLQSNYKDTWKEDYQTRANEAIKIKEHIESSPYPVIICGDFNDTPISYTLKTMTKNLSDAFQESGIGIGNSYIGIPFLRIDYILHDIKYKSYNYKRHKDELSDHYPISCDILIP
;
A
#
# COMPACT_ATOMS: atom_id res chain seq x y z
N ILE A 1 -29.75 -25.25 -17.77
CA ILE A 1 -30.77 -25.17 -18.84
C ILE A 1 -32.18 -25.12 -18.25
N TYR A 2 -32.57 -26.03 -17.32
CA TYR A 2 -33.89 -26.06 -16.66
C TYR A 2 -34.22 -24.67 -16.01
N TRP A 3 -33.32 -24.09 -15.26
CA TRP A 3 -33.48 -22.79 -14.63
C TRP A 3 -33.65 -21.64 -15.64
N ILE A 4 -32.98 -21.70 -16.78
CA ILE A 4 -33.14 -20.70 -17.86
C ILE A 4 -34.54 -20.78 -18.46
N ILE A 5 -35.10 -21.96 -18.62
CA ILE A 5 -36.42 -22.19 -19.26
C ILE A 5 -37.56 -21.83 -18.31
N VAL A 6 -37.51 -22.34 -17.08
CA VAL A 6 -38.60 -22.21 -16.09
C VAL A 6 -38.61 -20.83 -15.41
N TRP A 7 -37.44 -20.21 -15.21
CA TRP A 7 -37.27 -18.98 -14.47
C TRP A 7 -36.78 -17.79 -15.32
N LYS A 8 -37.13 -17.73 -16.61
CA LYS A 8 -36.70 -16.68 -17.55
C LYS A 8 -36.81 -15.25 -16.97
N LYS A 9 -37.88 -14.94 -16.24
CA LYS A 9 -38.07 -13.59 -15.66
C LYS A 9 -37.08 -13.22 -14.56
N TYR A 10 -36.44 -14.23 -13.93
CA TYR A 10 -35.42 -14.02 -12.89
C TYR A 10 -34.01 -14.23 -13.41
N PHE A 11 -33.85 -14.87 -14.56
CA PHE A 11 -32.53 -15.16 -15.15
C PHE A 11 -31.78 -13.86 -15.49
N TRP A 12 -32.43 -12.97 -16.22
CA TRP A 12 -31.77 -11.76 -16.70
C TRP A 12 -31.33 -10.82 -15.55
N PRO A 13 -32.14 -10.53 -14.52
CA PRO A 13 -31.67 -9.74 -13.38
C PRO A 13 -30.47 -10.36 -12.68
N ASN A 14 -30.49 -11.68 -12.43
CA ASN A 14 -29.36 -12.37 -11.81
C ASN A 14 -28.12 -12.38 -12.70
N PHE A 15 -28.29 -12.56 -14.01
CA PHE A 15 -27.20 -12.50 -14.97
C PHE A 15 -26.55 -11.11 -15.03
N ILE A 16 -27.34 -10.05 -14.99
CA ILE A 16 -26.86 -8.66 -14.93
C ILE A 16 -26.07 -8.43 -13.63
N ILE A 17 -26.58 -8.90 -12.48
CA ILE A 17 -25.87 -8.80 -11.19
C ILE A 17 -24.53 -9.53 -11.25
N ILE A 18 -24.48 -10.73 -11.85
CA ILE A 18 -23.26 -11.49 -12.04
C ILE A 18 -22.27 -10.70 -12.93
N ILE A 19 -22.73 -10.13 -14.05
CA ILE A 19 -21.86 -9.31 -14.93
C ILE A 19 -21.32 -8.10 -14.20
N ILE A 20 -22.15 -7.40 -13.43
CA ILE A 20 -21.72 -6.26 -12.62
C ILE A 20 -20.68 -6.73 -11.59
N GLY A 21 -20.92 -7.84 -10.89
CA GLY A 21 -19.97 -8.44 -9.97
C GLY A 21 -18.64 -8.82 -10.65
N LEU A 22 -18.71 -9.45 -11.82
CA LEU A 22 -17.54 -9.83 -12.62
C LEU A 22 -16.73 -8.61 -13.08
N SER A 23 -17.38 -7.47 -13.36
CA SER A 23 -16.67 -6.24 -13.74
C SER A 23 -15.74 -5.71 -12.65
N HIS A 24 -16.02 -6.02 -11.39
CA HIS A 24 -15.20 -5.62 -10.23
C HIS A 24 -14.14 -6.66 -9.84
N ILE A 25 -14.21 -7.88 -10.38
CA ILE A 25 -13.25 -8.95 -10.03
C ILE A 25 -11.81 -8.51 -10.30
N ASN A 26 -11.56 -7.85 -11.43
CA ASN A 26 -10.22 -7.39 -11.80
C ASN A 26 -9.65 -6.31 -10.85
N THR A 27 -10.51 -5.64 -10.07
CA THR A 27 -10.08 -4.67 -9.05
C THR A 27 -9.72 -5.35 -7.72
N ILE A 28 -10.33 -6.49 -7.45
CA ILE A 28 -10.21 -7.22 -6.19
C ILE A 28 -9.13 -8.29 -6.26
N ILE A 29 -9.00 -8.96 -7.41
CA ILE A 29 -8.09 -10.10 -7.60
C ILE A 29 -6.81 -9.63 -8.30
N GLY A 30 -5.67 -9.94 -7.71
CA GLY A 30 -4.37 -9.81 -8.35
C GLY A 30 -4.25 -10.82 -9.49
N ASN A 31 -4.10 -10.34 -10.71
CA ASN A 31 -4.07 -11.17 -11.92
C ASN A 31 -2.65 -11.54 -12.36
N GLN A 32 -1.63 -11.14 -11.59
CA GLN A 32 -0.23 -11.35 -11.96
C GLN A 32 0.00 -11.07 -13.46
N LYS A 33 -0.47 -9.90 -13.93
CA LYS A 33 -0.26 -9.49 -15.33
C LYS A 33 1.21 -9.53 -15.73
N ASN A 34 2.07 -9.24 -14.75
CA ASN A 34 3.52 -9.37 -14.84
C ASN A 34 3.93 -10.73 -14.24
N LYS A 35 3.52 -11.84 -14.89
CA LYS A 35 3.91 -13.20 -14.48
C LYS A 35 5.41 -13.30 -14.25
N SER A 36 5.75 -13.62 -13.01
CA SER A 36 7.03 -14.16 -12.55
C SER A 36 8.26 -13.65 -13.29
N TYR A 37 8.69 -12.47 -12.95
CA TYR A 37 10.11 -12.20 -13.11
C TYR A 37 10.83 -12.68 -11.83
N THR A 38 10.86 -14.01 -11.66
CA THR A 38 11.96 -14.69 -10.95
C THR A 38 13.27 -14.52 -11.73
N LYS A 39 13.20 -13.88 -12.90
CA LYS A 39 14.34 -13.55 -13.74
C LYS A 39 15.08 -12.38 -13.13
N ASP A 40 16.39 -12.52 -13.09
CA ASP A 40 17.32 -11.50 -12.63
C ASP A 40 16.98 -10.15 -13.25
N PHE A 41 17.07 -9.07 -12.46
CA PHE A 41 16.87 -7.67 -12.91
C PHE A 41 17.62 -7.39 -14.22
N SER A 42 18.80 -8.00 -14.41
CA SER A 42 19.58 -7.94 -15.63
C SER A 42 18.86 -8.45 -16.89
N GLU A 43 17.88 -9.36 -16.77
CA GLU A 43 17.08 -9.83 -17.92
C GLU A 43 15.90 -8.91 -18.21
N ILE A 44 15.34 -8.22 -17.20
CA ILE A 44 14.27 -7.24 -17.36
C ILE A 44 14.80 -6.01 -18.11
N VAL A 45 15.97 -5.54 -17.72
CA VAL A 45 16.67 -4.40 -18.37
C VAL A 45 17.06 -4.71 -19.81
N LYS A 46 17.35 -5.95 -20.16
CA LYS A 46 17.72 -6.36 -21.53
C LYS A 46 16.54 -6.47 -22.50
N ASN A 47 15.30 -6.40 -22.01
CA ASN A 47 14.13 -6.46 -22.89
C ASN A 47 13.95 -5.10 -23.58
N LYS A 48 14.32 -5.02 -24.86
CA LYS A 48 14.61 -3.85 -25.71
C LYS A 48 13.54 -2.73 -25.77
N ASN A 49 12.43 -2.83 -25.06
CA ASN A 49 11.33 -1.86 -25.14
C ASN A 49 11.14 -1.00 -23.88
N HIS A 50 11.83 -1.26 -22.76
CA HIS A 50 11.80 -0.43 -21.56
C HIS A 50 13.16 -0.48 -20.87
N THR A 51 13.86 0.65 -20.86
CA THR A 51 15.06 0.84 -20.05
C THR A 51 14.62 1.24 -18.64
N PHE A 52 14.69 0.31 -17.70
CA PHE A 52 14.59 0.63 -16.27
C PHE A 52 15.99 0.70 -15.69
N ASP A 53 16.34 1.83 -15.11
CA ASP A 53 17.71 2.08 -14.64
C ASP A 53 17.87 1.74 -13.16
N GLN A 54 16.77 1.68 -12.40
CA GLN A 54 16.82 1.42 -10.98
C GLN A 54 15.67 0.53 -10.50
N LYS A 55 15.97 -0.31 -9.51
CA LYS A 55 15.00 -1.11 -8.77
C LYS A 55 15.06 -0.78 -7.29
N ILE A 56 13.90 -0.50 -6.69
CA ILE A 56 13.75 -0.29 -5.26
C ILE A 56 12.70 -1.21 -4.67
N LYS A 57 12.98 -1.76 -3.49
CA LYS A 57 11.98 -2.49 -2.70
C LYS A 57 11.27 -1.51 -1.77
N VAL A 58 9.96 -1.39 -1.95
CA VAL A 58 9.07 -0.57 -1.13
C VAL A 58 8.25 -1.47 -0.22
N MET A 59 8.08 -1.09 1.03
CA MET A 59 7.26 -1.81 2.02
C MET A 59 6.36 -0.83 2.77
N THR A 60 5.15 -1.25 3.08
CA THR A 60 4.27 -0.56 4.03
C THR A 60 3.76 -1.53 5.10
N PHE A 61 3.63 -1.04 6.32
CA PHE A 61 3.20 -1.84 7.46
C PHE A 61 2.54 -0.98 8.53
N ASN A 62 1.26 -1.22 8.82
CA ASN A 62 0.61 -0.71 10.01
C ASN A 62 1.03 -1.61 11.20
N VAL A 63 1.83 -1.08 12.11
CA VAL A 63 2.43 -1.83 13.24
C VAL A 63 1.62 -1.79 14.53
N ARG A 64 0.44 -1.13 14.50
CA ARG A 64 -0.47 -1.03 15.63
C ARG A 64 0.24 -0.67 16.95
N PHE A 65 1.04 0.40 16.91
CA PHE A 65 1.82 0.88 18.05
C PHE A 65 2.69 -0.21 18.72
N PHE A 66 3.18 -1.20 17.91
CA PHE A 66 3.97 -2.34 18.38
C PHE A 66 3.24 -3.15 19.46
N ASN A 67 1.96 -3.45 19.21
CA ASN A 67 1.11 -4.22 20.10
C ASN A 67 0.83 -3.54 21.46
N GLN A 68 0.82 -2.20 21.51
CA GLN A 68 0.56 -1.44 22.75
C GLN A 68 -0.76 -1.85 23.43
N TYR A 69 -1.73 -2.39 22.69
CA TYR A 69 -3.03 -2.81 23.21
C TYR A 69 -3.08 -4.30 23.57
N GLU A 70 -1.95 -4.98 23.59
CA GLU A 70 -1.79 -6.38 24.01
C GLU A 70 -2.76 -7.35 23.31
N ASN A 71 -3.11 -7.09 22.05
CA ASN A 71 -4.02 -7.95 21.28
C ASN A 71 -3.35 -9.25 20.78
N ILE A 72 -2.01 -9.26 20.75
CA ILE A 72 -1.20 -10.42 20.46
C ILE A 72 -0.55 -10.86 21.76
N GLU A 73 -0.70 -12.12 22.13
CA GLU A 73 -0.12 -12.70 23.34
C GLU A 73 1.41 -12.88 23.16
N SER A 74 2.13 -11.77 23.09
CA SER A 74 3.59 -11.76 23.03
C SER A 74 4.13 -10.47 23.64
N THR A 75 5.18 -10.59 24.44
CA THR A 75 5.93 -9.43 24.99
C THR A 75 7.09 -9.00 24.10
N THR A 76 7.32 -9.70 22.98
CA THR A 76 8.47 -9.52 22.07
C THR A 76 8.08 -8.97 20.70
N ILE A 77 6.82 -8.62 20.49
CA ILE A 77 6.30 -8.18 19.18
C ILE A 77 7.12 -7.01 18.61
N GLU A 78 7.51 -6.04 19.42
CA GLU A 78 8.32 -4.92 18.95
C GLU A 78 9.66 -5.40 18.40
N ASP A 79 10.35 -6.30 19.09
CA ASP A 79 11.62 -6.89 18.65
C ASP A 79 11.41 -7.73 17.38
N GLU A 80 10.35 -8.51 17.33
CA GLU A 80 9.99 -9.35 16.17
C GLU A 80 9.69 -8.51 14.93
N ILE A 81 8.99 -7.36 15.07
CA ILE A 81 8.74 -6.41 13.98
C ILE A 81 10.07 -5.82 13.48
N ILE A 82 10.94 -5.41 14.39
CA ILE A 82 12.25 -4.85 14.05
C ILE A 82 13.11 -5.88 13.30
N ASP A 83 13.14 -7.11 13.78
CA ASP A 83 13.90 -8.21 13.15
C ASP A 83 13.31 -8.56 11.77
N PHE A 84 11.97 -8.55 11.64
CA PHE A 84 11.30 -8.73 10.37
C PHE A 84 11.71 -7.63 9.36
N ILE A 85 11.70 -6.37 9.76
CA ILE A 85 12.12 -5.25 8.90
C ILE A 85 13.59 -5.41 8.50
N LYS A 86 14.47 -5.75 9.43
CA LYS A 86 15.89 -6.02 9.17
C LYS A 86 16.10 -7.18 8.21
N LYS A 87 15.30 -8.23 8.30
CA LYS A 87 15.33 -9.40 7.42
C LYS A 87 14.87 -9.07 6.01
N GLU A 88 13.75 -8.36 5.86
CA GLU A 88 13.16 -8.04 4.56
C GLU A 88 13.93 -6.93 3.81
N LYS A 89 14.66 -6.07 4.52
CA LYS A 89 15.58 -5.04 3.97
C LYS A 89 14.95 -4.14 2.90
N PRO A 90 13.76 -3.57 3.10
CA PRO A 90 13.22 -2.66 2.10
C PRO A 90 14.16 -1.45 1.89
N ASN A 91 14.11 -0.86 0.70
CA ASN A 91 14.84 0.37 0.42
C ASN A 91 14.10 1.58 0.97
N ILE A 92 12.76 1.53 0.91
CA ILE A 92 11.85 2.54 1.46
C ILE A 92 10.80 1.81 2.30
N LEU A 93 10.59 2.28 3.51
CA LEU A 93 9.66 1.73 4.48
C LEU A 93 8.69 2.81 4.95
N SER A 94 7.40 2.59 4.76
CA SER A 94 6.30 3.40 5.27
C SER A 94 5.62 2.66 6.41
N ILE A 95 5.57 3.27 7.60
CA ILE A 95 4.96 2.66 8.79
C ILE A 95 3.79 3.52 9.24
N GLN A 96 2.68 2.90 9.58
CA GLN A 96 1.51 3.51 10.19
C GLN A 96 1.37 3.01 11.64
N GLU A 97 0.72 3.81 12.47
CA GLU A 97 0.61 3.59 13.92
C GLU A 97 1.97 3.35 14.57
N PHE A 98 2.96 4.11 14.14
CA PHE A 98 4.31 4.06 14.68
C PHE A 98 4.37 4.71 16.05
N LYS A 99 5.15 4.12 16.95
CA LYS A 99 5.51 4.72 18.26
C LYS A 99 7.02 4.69 18.42
N LYS A 100 7.61 5.84 18.63
CA LYS A 100 9.05 5.94 18.88
C LYS A 100 9.40 5.35 20.25
N SER A 101 10.43 4.52 20.31
CA SER A 101 10.99 3.89 21.51
C SER A 101 12.50 3.72 21.35
N ASP A 102 13.18 3.37 22.44
CA ASP A 102 14.63 3.07 22.39
C ASP A 102 14.93 1.89 21.45
N LYS A 103 14.03 0.92 21.35
CA LYS A 103 14.18 -0.24 20.45
C LYS A 103 14.02 0.15 18.98
N THR A 104 13.07 1.02 18.66
CA THR A 104 12.86 1.46 17.27
C THR A 104 14.03 2.27 16.71
N GLU A 105 14.92 2.83 17.57
CA GLU A 105 16.18 3.43 17.12
C GLU A 105 17.07 2.48 16.35
N GLU A 106 16.92 1.15 16.55
CA GLU A 106 17.65 0.14 15.77
C GLU A 106 17.25 0.13 14.31
N ILE A 107 15.99 0.47 13.98
CA ILE A 107 15.55 0.58 12.59
C ILE A 107 16.34 1.69 11.91
N TYR A 108 16.46 2.85 12.54
CA TYR A 108 17.19 4.00 11.98
C TYR A 108 18.66 3.70 11.75
N LYS A 109 19.31 3.02 12.72
CA LYS A 109 20.70 2.58 12.57
C LYS A 109 20.90 1.67 11.36
N PHE A 110 19.94 0.78 11.09
CA PHE A 110 19.98 -0.13 9.95
C PHE A 110 19.82 0.60 8.61
N TYR A 111 18.98 1.64 8.54
CA TYR A 111 18.79 2.42 7.32
C TYR A 111 19.88 3.46 7.11
N ASN A 112 20.33 4.06 8.18
CA ASN A 112 21.47 5.00 8.18
C ASN A 112 21.27 6.23 7.27
N LYS A 113 20.01 6.61 7.01
CA LYS A 113 19.61 7.67 6.06
C LYS A 113 18.39 8.47 6.55
N SER A 114 17.62 9.01 5.62
CA SER A 114 16.51 9.93 5.89
C SER A 114 15.32 9.28 6.58
N GLU A 115 14.72 10.01 7.48
CA GLU A 115 13.46 9.69 8.14
C GLU A 115 12.52 10.89 8.11
N VAL A 116 11.23 10.63 8.04
CA VAL A 116 10.16 11.60 8.27
C VAL A 116 9.18 11.00 9.26
N PHE A 117 8.88 11.72 10.30
CA PHE A 117 7.99 11.28 11.36
C PHE A 117 6.97 12.36 11.69
N ASP A 118 5.70 12.00 11.70
CA ASP A 118 4.61 12.84 12.21
C ASP A 118 3.68 12.01 13.11
N GLY A 119 4.01 12.00 14.41
CA GLY A 119 3.22 11.40 15.47
C GLY A 119 2.96 9.89 15.32
N ARG A 120 2.32 9.47 14.23
CA ARG A 120 1.93 8.06 13.99
C ARG A 120 2.38 7.53 12.63
N LEU A 121 2.92 8.38 11.79
CA LEU A 121 3.37 8.03 10.44
C LEU A 121 4.88 8.18 10.36
N GLN A 122 5.52 7.20 9.71
CA GLN A 122 6.96 7.18 9.53
C GLN A 122 7.32 6.80 8.09
N ILE A 123 8.19 7.56 7.45
CA ILE A 123 8.88 7.16 6.21
C ILE A 123 10.37 7.04 6.52
N ILE A 124 10.95 5.90 6.21
CA ILE A 124 12.37 5.63 6.36
C ILE A 124 12.93 5.20 5.02
N SER A 125 14.09 5.75 4.64
CA SER A 125 14.72 5.51 3.35
C SER A 125 16.21 5.22 3.49
N LYS A 126 16.74 4.33 2.63
CA LYS A 126 18.18 4.11 2.44
C LYS A 126 18.83 5.19 1.58
N TYR A 127 18.02 6.06 0.98
CA TYR A 127 18.47 7.13 0.09
C TYR A 127 18.34 8.48 0.78
N ASP A 128 19.09 9.44 0.28
CA ASP A 128 19.05 10.79 0.80
C ASP A 128 17.71 11.47 0.51
N GLN A 129 17.32 12.33 1.43
CA GLN A 129 16.09 13.09 1.37
C GLN A 129 16.38 14.52 0.93
N LEU A 130 15.61 15.00 -0.05
CA LEU A 130 15.66 16.39 -0.51
C LEU A 130 14.74 17.29 0.32
N ASN A 131 13.52 16.83 0.56
CA ASN A 131 12.47 17.57 1.25
C ASN A 131 11.47 16.62 1.89
N SER A 132 10.68 17.12 2.86
CA SER A 132 9.61 16.35 3.50
C SER A 132 8.57 17.28 4.11
N GLY A 133 7.39 16.73 4.40
CA GLY A 133 6.33 17.47 5.06
C GLY A 133 5.04 16.69 5.21
N PHE A 134 3.99 17.42 5.58
CA PHE A 134 2.63 16.86 5.65
C PHE A 134 1.77 17.45 4.54
N VAL A 135 0.75 16.73 4.17
CA VAL A 135 -0.30 17.29 3.33
C VAL A 135 -1.13 18.24 4.18
N HIS A 136 -1.25 19.49 3.74
CA HIS A 136 -1.77 20.59 4.53
C HIS A 136 -3.14 20.30 5.14
N ASN A 137 -3.28 20.54 6.45
CA ASN A 137 -4.49 20.32 7.24
C ASN A 137 -5.00 18.86 7.26
N ILE A 138 -4.10 17.89 7.12
CA ILE A 138 -4.42 16.47 7.18
C ILE A 138 -3.33 15.76 7.97
N ASN A 139 -3.70 15.15 9.11
CA ASN A 139 -2.77 14.37 9.94
C ASN A 139 -2.61 12.92 9.48
N SER A 140 -3.32 12.54 8.41
CA SER A 140 -3.34 11.18 7.86
C SER A 140 -2.37 10.96 6.71
N CYS A 141 -1.53 11.95 6.38
CA CYS A 141 -0.60 11.85 5.25
C CYS A 141 0.66 12.68 5.42
N ILE A 142 1.82 12.04 5.31
CA ILE A 142 3.13 12.67 5.20
C ILE A 142 3.76 12.34 3.85
N TYR A 143 4.75 13.14 3.43
CA TYR A 143 5.54 12.85 2.25
C TYR A 143 7.03 13.07 2.47
N SER A 144 7.84 12.43 1.63
CA SER A 144 9.29 12.63 1.54
C SER A 144 9.74 12.59 0.09
N ASP A 145 10.54 13.57 -0.32
CA ASP A 145 11.21 13.62 -1.61
C ASP A 145 12.57 12.92 -1.48
N ILE A 146 12.69 11.79 -2.15
CA ILE A 146 13.85 10.90 -2.06
C ILE A 146 14.70 11.04 -3.33
N ILE A 147 15.99 11.23 -3.14
CA ILE A 147 16.97 11.36 -4.22
C ILE A 147 17.41 9.95 -4.65
N LEU A 148 17.03 9.58 -5.85
CA LEU A 148 17.49 8.41 -6.56
C LEU A 148 18.35 8.88 -7.76
N ASN A 149 18.31 8.16 -8.91
CA ASN A 149 18.82 8.73 -10.16
C ASN A 149 18.04 10.00 -10.51
N ASP A 150 16.69 9.91 -10.42
CA ASP A 150 15.77 11.04 -10.41
C ASP A 150 15.08 11.14 -9.06
N THR A 151 14.63 12.33 -8.65
CA THR A 151 13.88 12.51 -7.42
C THR A 151 12.48 11.92 -7.55
N ILE A 152 12.05 11.19 -6.53
CA ILE A 152 10.70 10.66 -6.41
C ILE A 152 10.05 11.15 -5.11
N ARG A 153 8.72 11.27 -5.08
CA ARG A 153 7.98 11.59 -3.86
C ARG A 153 7.28 10.37 -3.33
N ILE A 154 7.57 10.04 -2.08
CA ILE A 154 6.92 8.97 -1.33
C ILE A 154 5.87 9.59 -0.43
N TYR A 155 4.65 9.06 -0.47
CA TYR A 155 3.59 9.35 0.48
C TYR A 155 3.38 8.17 1.42
N ASN A 156 3.19 8.46 2.70
CA ASN A 156 2.72 7.51 3.68
C ASN A 156 1.36 7.98 4.21
N ILE A 157 0.36 7.11 4.06
CA ILE A 157 -1.05 7.43 4.33
C ILE A 157 -1.58 6.51 5.43
N HIS A 158 -2.37 7.08 6.34
CA HIS A 158 -3.24 6.35 7.26
C HIS A 158 -4.55 7.11 7.39
N LEU A 159 -5.52 6.77 6.53
CA LEU A 159 -6.81 7.46 6.47
C LEU A 159 -7.68 7.09 7.67
N GLN A 160 -8.72 7.91 7.89
CA GLN A 160 -9.69 7.70 8.96
C GLN A 160 -10.22 6.28 8.98
N SER A 161 -10.04 5.59 10.10
CA SER A 161 -10.60 4.25 10.33
C SER A 161 -12.12 4.29 10.58
N ASN A 162 -12.79 3.14 10.44
CA ASN A 162 -14.21 3.03 10.72
C ASN A 162 -14.44 2.71 12.20
N TYR A 163 -15.23 3.53 12.89
CA TYR A 163 -15.73 3.25 14.21
C TYR A 163 -17.20 2.84 14.15
N LYS A 164 -17.61 1.93 15.01
CA LYS A 164 -18.94 1.29 14.96
C LYS A 164 -20.09 2.29 14.94
N ASP A 165 -19.99 3.38 15.67
CA ASP A 165 -21.08 4.34 15.87
C ASP A 165 -20.97 5.58 14.97
N THR A 166 -19.87 5.75 14.22
CA THR A 166 -19.58 6.93 13.38
C THR A 166 -19.20 6.58 11.95
N TRP A 167 -19.56 5.37 11.47
CA TRP A 167 -19.13 4.85 10.17
C TRP A 167 -19.43 5.77 8.99
N LYS A 168 -20.51 6.53 9.04
CA LYS A 168 -20.91 7.46 7.97
C LYS A 168 -20.04 8.70 7.95
N GLU A 169 -19.78 9.27 9.11
CA GLU A 169 -18.90 10.41 9.30
C GLU A 169 -17.45 10.04 8.98
N ASP A 170 -17.03 8.85 9.40
CA ASP A 170 -15.71 8.31 9.11
C ASP A 170 -15.50 8.12 7.60
N TYR A 171 -16.52 7.59 6.90
CA TYR A 171 -16.49 7.45 5.45
C TYR A 171 -16.38 8.82 4.75
N GLN A 172 -17.16 9.83 5.20
CA GLN A 172 -17.10 11.18 4.64
C GLN A 172 -15.73 11.83 4.91
N THR A 173 -15.22 11.68 6.12
CA THR A 173 -13.88 12.19 6.50
C THR A 173 -12.82 11.57 5.58
N ARG A 174 -12.80 10.26 5.45
CA ARG A 174 -11.87 9.52 4.59
C ARG A 174 -11.96 9.94 3.13
N ALA A 175 -13.17 10.12 2.60
CA ALA A 175 -13.38 10.60 1.24
C ALA A 175 -12.82 12.02 1.03
N ASN A 176 -13.02 12.92 2.00
CA ASN A 176 -12.48 14.28 1.96
C ASN A 176 -10.95 14.30 2.09
N GLU A 177 -10.38 13.45 2.95
CA GLU A 177 -8.93 13.26 3.05
C GLU A 177 -8.35 12.81 1.70
N ALA A 178 -8.97 11.80 1.08
CA ALA A 178 -8.53 11.29 -0.22
C ALA A 178 -8.52 12.37 -1.32
N ILE A 179 -9.54 13.24 -1.37
CA ILE A 179 -9.59 14.36 -2.32
C ILE A 179 -8.40 15.30 -2.11
N LYS A 180 -8.19 15.77 -0.88
CA LYS A 180 -7.11 16.71 -0.55
C LYS A 180 -5.72 16.12 -0.80
N ILE A 181 -5.54 14.85 -0.44
CA ILE A 181 -4.27 14.14 -0.71
C ILE A 181 -4.07 14.02 -2.22
N LYS A 182 -5.13 13.71 -2.98
CA LYS A 182 -5.05 13.60 -4.43
C LYS A 182 -4.67 14.92 -5.09
N GLU A 183 -5.24 16.04 -4.64
CA GLU A 183 -4.87 17.38 -5.11
C GLU A 183 -3.36 17.66 -4.87
N HIS A 184 -2.85 17.28 -3.69
CA HIS A 184 -1.43 17.44 -3.37
C HIS A 184 -0.54 16.53 -4.24
N ILE A 185 -0.99 15.30 -4.51
CA ILE A 185 -0.29 14.37 -5.41
C ILE A 185 -0.23 14.93 -6.84
N GLU A 186 -1.33 15.47 -7.36
CA GLU A 186 -1.40 16.05 -8.70
C GLU A 186 -0.54 17.31 -8.85
N SER A 187 -0.25 18.01 -7.76
CA SER A 187 0.68 19.14 -7.71
C SER A 187 2.14 18.75 -7.48
N SER A 188 2.44 17.47 -7.32
CA SER A 188 3.81 17.01 -7.07
C SER A 188 4.72 17.31 -8.25
N PRO A 189 5.90 17.93 -8.03
CA PRO A 189 6.87 18.13 -9.10
C PRO A 189 7.60 16.84 -9.49
N TYR A 190 7.43 15.77 -8.72
CA TYR A 190 8.11 14.51 -8.91
C TYR A 190 7.10 13.37 -9.12
N PRO A 191 7.50 12.29 -9.80
CA PRO A 191 6.73 11.06 -9.85
C PRO A 191 6.52 10.51 -8.43
N VAL A 192 5.40 9.83 -8.22
CA VAL A 192 4.95 9.46 -6.88
C VAL A 192 4.91 7.96 -6.65
N ILE A 193 5.16 7.56 -5.41
CA ILE A 193 4.79 6.25 -4.84
C ILE A 193 4.01 6.54 -3.57
N ILE A 194 2.89 5.87 -3.39
CA ILE A 194 1.98 6.07 -2.26
C ILE A 194 1.85 4.74 -1.53
N CYS A 195 2.11 4.74 -0.25
CA CYS A 195 2.04 3.58 0.61
C CYS A 195 1.15 3.86 1.80
N GLY A 196 0.49 2.84 2.35
CA GLY A 196 -0.17 2.99 3.62
C GLY A 196 -1.46 2.22 3.78
N ASP A 197 -2.08 2.47 4.92
CA ASP A 197 -3.39 1.99 5.29
C ASP A 197 -4.45 3.02 4.88
N PHE A 198 -5.22 2.66 3.86
CA PHE A 198 -6.29 3.53 3.34
C PHE A 198 -7.61 3.34 4.09
N ASN A 199 -7.69 2.35 4.98
CA ASN A 199 -8.90 2.00 5.72
C ASN A 199 -10.14 1.81 4.83
N ASP A 200 -9.94 1.48 3.54
CA ASP A 200 -11.01 1.35 2.56
C ASP A 200 -10.71 0.27 1.50
N THR A 201 -11.75 -0.22 0.87
CA THR A 201 -11.69 -1.35 -0.07
C THR A 201 -11.37 -0.92 -1.50
N PRO A 202 -10.90 -1.85 -2.38
CA PRO A 202 -10.50 -1.53 -3.75
C PRO A 202 -11.60 -0.90 -4.63
N ILE A 203 -12.87 -1.13 -4.29
CA ILE A 203 -14.02 -0.63 -5.07
C ILE A 203 -14.61 0.66 -4.49
N SER A 204 -14.09 1.17 -3.39
CA SER A 204 -14.57 2.37 -2.72
C SER A 204 -14.35 3.66 -3.53
N TYR A 205 -15.05 4.72 -3.12
CA TYR A 205 -14.83 6.05 -3.67
C TYR A 205 -13.41 6.56 -3.39
N THR A 206 -12.92 6.32 -2.17
CA THR A 206 -11.56 6.67 -1.72
C THR A 206 -10.52 6.12 -2.67
N LEU A 207 -10.53 4.79 -2.91
CA LEU A 207 -9.57 4.15 -3.79
C LEU A 207 -9.71 4.57 -5.25
N LYS A 208 -10.94 4.73 -5.75
CA LYS A 208 -11.18 5.24 -7.11
C LYS A 208 -10.60 6.65 -7.30
N THR A 209 -10.73 7.51 -6.29
CA THR A 209 -10.14 8.85 -6.30
C THR A 209 -8.61 8.78 -6.32
N MET A 210 -8.03 8.00 -5.42
CA MET A 210 -6.58 7.91 -5.25
C MET A 210 -5.87 7.23 -6.43
N THR A 211 -6.49 6.20 -7.03
CA THR A 211 -5.89 5.41 -8.12
C THR A 211 -5.98 6.08 -9.50
N LYS A 212 -6.70 7.20 -9.63
CA LYS A 212 -6.76 7.91 -10.90
C LYS A 212 -5.35 8.33 -11.34
N ASN A 213 -4.92 7.89 -12.54
CA ASN A 213 -3.60 8.09 -13.11
C ASN A 213 -2.44 7.44 -12.32
N LEU A 214 -2.74 6.42 -11.51
CA LEU A 214 -1.76 5.62 -10.78
C LEU A 214 -2.01 4.13 -11.03
N SER A 215 -0.97 3.33 -10.85
CA SER A 215 -1.05 1.88 -10.89
C SER A 215 -1.08 1.30 -9.47
N ASP A 216 -1.87 0.25 -9.27
CA ASP A 216 -1.89 -0.53 -8.02
C ASP A 216 -0.92 -1.71 -8.16
N ALA A 217 0.11 -1.74 -7.33
CA ALA A 217 1.15 -2.77 -7.36
C ALA A 217 0.59 -4.19 -7.17
N PHE A 218 -0.48 -4.34 -6.38
CA PHE A 218 -1.15 -5.62 -6.22
C PHE A 218 -1.84 -6.07 -7.51
N GLN A 219 -2.50 -5.18 -8.23
CA GLN A 219 -3.14 -5.52 -9.50
C GLN A 219 -2.12 -5.88 -10.59
N GLU A 220 -0.93 -5.26 -10.55
CA GLU A 220 0.13 -5.53 -11.52
C GLU A 220 0.86 -6.85 -11.24
N SER A 221 1.21 -7.12 -10.00
CA SER A 221 2.13 -8.22 -9.65
C SER A 221 1.70 -9.10 -8.48
N GLY A 222 0.55 -8.82 -7.85
CA GLY A 222 -0.01 -9.64 -6.78
C GLY A 222 -0.80 -10.84 -7.29
N ILE A 223 -1.06 -11.79 -6.40
CA ILE A 223 -1.81 -13.02 -6.66
C ILE A 223 -2.96 -13.16 -5.67
N GLY A 224 -4.13 -13.56 -6.17
CA GLY A 224 -5.30 -13.86 -5.35
C GLY A 224 -6.00 -12.61 -4.84
N ILE A 225 -6.50 -12.61 -3.61
CA ILE A 225 -7.36 -11.55 -3.07
C ILE A 225 -6.57 -10.47 -2.36
N GLY A 226 -5.36 -10.76 -1.88
CA GLY A 226 -4.44 -9.79 -1.29
C GLY A 226 -4.91 -9.18 0.03
N ASN A 227 -5.72 -9.90 0.83
CA ASN A 227 -6.17 -9.39 2.13
C ASN A 227 -4.97 -8.92 2.96
N SER A 228 -5.05 -7.71 3.47
CA SER A 228 -4.00 -7.11 4.29
C SER A 228 -4.41 -6.94 5.75
N TYR A 229 -5.69 -7.04 6.08
CA TYR A 229 -6.21 -6.99 7.45
C TYR A 229 -6.57 -8.39 7.97
N ILE A 230 -6.13 -8.72 9.19
CA ILE A 230 -6.31 -10.07 9.77
C ILE A 230 -7.74 -10.28 10.28
N GLY A 231 -8.34 -9.25 10.88
CA GLY A 231 -9.63 -9.35 11.56
C GLY A 231 -10.82 -9.67 10.66
N ILE A 232 -10.74 -9.40 9.36
CA ILE A 232 -11.81 -9.67 8.39
C ILE A 232 -11.23 -10.37 7.16
N PRO A 233 -11.64 -11.61 6.86
CA PRO A 233 -11.20 -12.33 5.67
C PRO A 233 -11.48 -11.52 4.40
N PHE A 234 -10.54 -11.57 3.45
CA PHE A 234 -10.62 -10.94 2.13
C PHE A 234 -10.58 -9.40 2.14
N LEU A 235 -10.34 -8.75 3.27
CA LEU A 235 -10.26 -7.31 3.35
C LEU A 235 -8.85 -6.83 3.00
N ARG A 236 -8.73 -6.10 1.89
CA ARG A 236 -7.51 -5.38 1.48
C ARG A 236 -7.72 -3.89 1.70
N ILE A 237 -6.98 -3.32 2.62
CA ILE A 237 -7.04 -1.90 3.01
C ILE A 237 -5.67 -1.22 2.98
N ASP A 238 -4.60 -2.00 2.88
CA ASP A 238 -3.24 -1.49 2.69
C ASP A 238 -2.86 -1.56 1.20
N TYR A 239 -2.21 -0.51 0.71
CA TYR A 239 -1.88 -0.37 -0.71
C TYR A 239 -0.47 0.17 -0.92
N ILE A 240 0.09 -0.20 -2.09
CA ILE A 240 1.22 0.46 -2.71
C ILE A 240 0.77 0.87 -4.10
N LEU A 241 0.62 2.19 -4.31
CA LEU A 241 0.27 2.78 -5.59
C LEU A 241 1.50 3.50 -6.14
N HIS A 242 1.64 3.57 -7.45
CA HIS A 242 2.78 4.24 -8.07
C HIS A 242 2.41 4.92 -9.39
N ASP A 243 3.23 5.85 -9.82
CA ASP A 243 3.13 6.50 -11.13
C ASP A 243 3.06 5.44 -12.25
N ILE A 244 2.22 5.69 -13.27
CA ILE A 244 1.98 4.75 -14.39
C ILE A 244 3.24 4.46 -15.21
N LYS A 245 4.26 5.33 -15.17
CA LYS A 245 5.53 5.10 -15.83
C LYS A 245 6.44 4.09 -15.13
N TYR A 246 6.17 3.78 -13.88
CA TYR A 246 6.84 2.73 -13.12
C TYR A 246 6.22 1.37 -13.39
N LYS A 247 6.91 0.32 -12.96
CA LYS A 247 6.37 -1.05 -12.99
C LYS A 247 6.63 -1.73 -11.66
N SER A 248 5.63 -2.42 -11.15
CA SER A 248 5.75 -3.20 -9.93
C SER A 248 5.93 -4.69 -10.23
N TYR A 249 6.76 -5.33 -9.43
CA TYR A 249 7.05 -6.77 -9.48
C TYR A 249 7.13 -7.33 -8.07
N ASN A 250 7.05 -8.65 -7.95
CA ASN A 250 7.26 -9.36 -6.70
C ASN A 250 6.41 -8.82 -5.53
N TYR A 251 5.16 -8.42 -5.84
CA TYR A 251 4.26 -8.03 -4.76
C TYR A 251 4.11 -9.20 -3.79
N LYS A 252 4.34 -8.92 -2.52
CA LYS A 252 4.28 -9.90 -1.45
C LYS A 252 3.45 -9.37 -0.30
N ARG A 253 2.37 -10.06 0.04
CA ARG A 253 1.75 -9.98 1.34
C ARG A 253 2.49 -10.97 2.23
N HIS A 254 3.18 -10.48 3.23
CA HIS A 254 3.89 -11.31 4.19
C HIS A 254 2.88 -12.04 5.09
N LYS A 255 3.27 -13.21 5.60
CA LYS A 255 2.38 -14.04 6.43
C LYS A 255 2.64 -13.90 7.92
N ASP A 256 3.58 -13.04 8.27
CA ASP A 256 3.99 -12.80 9.65
C ASP A 256 2.89 -12.01 10.36
N GLU A 257 2.28 -12.61 11.39
CA GLU A 257 1.15 -12.05 12.15
C GLU A 257 1.69 -11.24 13.35
N LEU A 258 2.40 -10.16 13.02
CA LEU A 258 3.05 -9.26 13.98
C LEU A 258 2.19 -8.03 14.34
N SER A 259 1.06 -7.88 13.70
CA SER A 259 0.06 -6.82 13.88
C SER A 259 -1.29 -7.38 13.48
N ASP A 260 -2.37 -6.60 13.57
CA ASP A 260 -3.65 -6.90 12.93
C ASP A 260 -3.65 -6.61 11.42
N HIS A 261 -2.55 -6.08 10.90
CA HIS A 261 -2.27 -5.94 9.48
C HIS A 261 -1.11 -6.84 9.05
N TYR A 262 -1.19 -7.35 7.82
CA TYR A 262 -0.05 -8.02 7.18
C TYR A 262 0.85 -6.99 6.50
N PRO A 263 2.17 -7.05 6.70
CA PRO A 263 3.09 -6.23 5.91
C PRO A 263 2.95 -6.55 4.42
N ILE A 264 3.00 -5.53 3.58
CA ILE A 264 3.03 -5.70 2.14
C ILE A 264 4.26 -5.03 1.55
N SER A 265 4.84 -5.63 0.53
CA SER A 265 6.00 -5.08 -0.19
C SER A 265 5.96 -5.41 -1.67
N CYS A 266 6.65 -4.62 -2.47
CA CYS A 266 6.91 -4.92 -3.87
C CYS A 266 8.24 -4.30 -4.33
N ASP A 267 8.76 -4.80 -5.45
CA ASP A 267 9.83 -4.16 -6.19
C ASP A 267 9.23 -3.17 -7.18
N ILE A 268 9.68 -1.93 -7.17
CA ILE A 268 9.31 -0.89 -8.14
C ILE A 268 10.51 -0.66 -9.06
N LEU A 269 10.27 -0.76 -10.36
CA LEU A 269 11.23 -0.45 -11.41
C LEU A 269 10.99 0.99 -11.88
N ILE A 270 12.06 1.77 -11.87
CA ILE A 270 12.10 3.19 -12.21
C ILE A 270 12.91 3.31 -13.51
N PRO A 271 12.36 4.00 -14.54
CA PRO A 271 13.04 4.22 -15.82
C PRO A 271 14.32 5.01 -15.69
#